data_3c09babec38e0c191cac9c12256848fe
#
_entry.id   3c09babec38e0c191cac9c12256848fe
#
_cell.length_a   1.000
_cell.length_b   1.000
_cell.length_c   1.000
_cell.angle_alpha   90.00
_cell.angle_beta   90.00
_cell.angle_gamma   90.00
#
_symmetry.space_group_name_H-M   'P 1'
#
loop_
_entity.id
_entity.type
_entity.pdbx_description
1 polymer ?
#
loop_
_entity_poly.entity_id
_entity_poly.type
_entity_poly.pdbx_seq_one_letter_code
_entity_poly.pdbx_strand_id
1 'polypeptide(L)'
;MNRIYYIGGSPCAGKSTTAEILSKKYDLYYFKVDDFLDGYQEKAALKGRPICRKITEMSSEQIWMRDPVLQCEEEFLFYQEVFEYALADLKQLPCKNGIITEGAAYVPQLMKQAGIPDSRYMAITPTEEFQISHFRKRKFVPYVLEGCRDKEKAFENWMGRDVLFAKEVRKQCRQYQYYSIINDGSLGIDELVSRTAVHFGFCD
;
A
#
# COMPACT_ATOMS: atom_id res chain seq x y z
N MET A 1 -19.21 -4.57 15.46
CA MET A 1 -18.23 -4.00 14.50
C MET A 1 -17.24 -5.09 14.15
N ASN A 2 -17.00 -5.32 12.86
CA ASN A 2 -16.00 -6.29 12.40
C ASN A 2 -14.60 -5.91 12.92
N ARG A 3 -13.84 -6.91 13.35
CA ARG A 3 -12.42 -6.70 13.69
C ARG A 3 -11.66 -6.59 12.37
N ILE A 4 -11.09 -5.41 12.07
CA ILE A 4 -10.31 -5.18 10.87
C ILE A 4 -8.86 -4.89 11.26
N TYR A 5 -7.92 -5.57 10.61
CA TYR A 5 -6.48 -5.44 10.79
C TYR A 5 -5.88 -4.93 9.49
N TYR A 6 -5.13 -3.85 9.54
CA TYR A 6 -4.61 -3.15 8.38
C TYR A 6 -3.09 -3.24 8.30
N ILE A 7 -2.57 -3.65 7.15
CA ILE A 7 -1.14 -3.64 6.85
C ILE A 7 -0.90 -2.63 5.73
N GLY A 8 -0.42 -1.44 6.10
CA GLY A 8 0.00 -0.41 5.15
C GLY A 8 1.46 -0.56 4.72
N GLY A 9 1.95 0.40 3.98
CA GLY A 9 3.34 0.48 3.57
C GLY A 9 3.57 0.40 2.07
N SER A 10 4.83 0.37 1.67
CA SER A 10 5.27 0.48 0.28
C SER A 10 5.24 -0.88 -0.46
N PRO A 11 5.22 -0.90 -1.80
CA PRO A 11 5.35 -2.12 -2.59
C PRO A 11 6.61 -2.94 -2.29
N CYS A 12 6.59 -4.23 -2.60
CA CYS A 12 7.68 -5.19 -2.39
C CYS A 12 8.12 -5.42 -0.93
N ALA A 13 7.34 -4.98 0.06
CA ALA A 13 7.68 -5.12 1.47
C ALA A 13 7.29 -6.47 2.10
N GLY A 14 6.55 -7.34 1.40
CA GLY A 14 6.07 -8.62 1.93
C GLY A 14 4.65 -8.56 2.53
N LYS A 15 3.94 -7.44 2.43
CA LYS A 15 2.58 -7.24 2.98
C LYS A 15 1.59 -8.31 2.56
N SER A 16 1.46 -8.52 1.24
CA SER A 16 0.46 -9.46 0.68
C SER A 16 0.71 -10.89 1.15
N THR A 17 1.96 -11.35 1.12
CA THR A 17 2.33 -12.68 1.61
C THR A 17 2.02 -12.84 3.09
N THR A 18 2.36 -11.82 3.90
CA THR A 18 2.07 -11.80 5.34
C THR A 18 0.57 -11.87 5.62
N ALA A 19 -0.20 -11.01 4.95
CA ALA A 19 -1.66 -10.96 5.10
C ALA A 19 -2.33 -12.28 4.68
N GLU A 20 -1.88 -12.87 3.58
CA GLU A 20 -2.41 -14.15 3.08
C GLU A 20 -2.14 -15.31 4.05
N ILE A 21 -0.94 -15.40 4.61
CA ILE A 21 -0.59 -16.43 5.61
C ILE A 21 -1.44 -16.25 6.87
N LEU A 22 -1.53 -15.02 7.39
CA LEU A 22 -2.31 -14.73 8.59
C LEU A 22 -3.81 -14.98 8.37
N SER A 23 -4.34 -14.63 7.19
CA SER A 23 -5.74 -14.89 6.88
C SER A 23 -6.09 -16.37 6.94
N LYS A 24 -5.22 -17.23 6.41
CA LYS A 24 -5.39 -18.69 6.45
C LYS A 24 -5.22 -19.26 7.86
N LYS A 25 -4.20 -18.77 8.60
CA LYS A 25 -3.89 -19.28 9.96
C LYS A 25 -4.99 -18.95 10.98
N TYR A 26 -5.60 -17.76 10.87
CA TYR A 26 -6.57 -17.25 11.85
C TYR A 26 -8.01 -17.16 11.30
N ASP A 27 -8.27 -17.80 10.16
CA ASP A 27 -9.60 -17.81 9.51
C ASP A 27 -10.21 -16.41 9.33
N LEU A 28 -9.36 -15.46 8.85
CA LEU A 28 -9.77 -14.09 8.57
C LEU A 28 -10.12 -13.92 7.09
N TYR A 29 -11.07 -13.03 6.80
CA TYR A 29 -11.31 -12.62 5.43
C TYR A 29 -10.13 -11.78 4.93
N TYR A 30 -9.51 -12.16 3.82
CA TYR A 30 -8.43 -11.40 3.20
C TYR A 30 -8.99 -10.43 2.16
N PHE A 31 -8.74 -9.14 2.37
CA PHE A 31 -9.11 -8.08 1.45
C PHE A 31 -7.86 -7.33 0.98
N LYS A 32 -7.52 -7.48 -0.30
CA LYS A 32 -6.40 -6.79 -0.92
C LYS A 32 -6.91 -5.53 -1.61
N VAL A 33 -6.66 -4.36 -1.00
CA VAL A 33 -7.21 -3.08 -1.48
C VAL A 33 -6.68 -2.70 -2.86
N ASP A 34 -5.45 -3.09 -3.18
CA ASP A 34 -4.81 -2.77 -4.47
C ASP A 34 -5.61 -3.34 -5.67
N ASP A 35 -6.33 -4.45 -5.50
CA ASP A 35 -7.15 -5.05 -6.56
C ASP A 35 -8.41 -4.23 -6.90
N PHE A 36 -8.75 -3.22 -6.09
CA PHE A 36 -9.92 -2.37 -6.26
C PHE A 36 -9.58 -0.92 -6.61
N LEU A 37 -8.30 -0.54 -6.60
CA LEU A 37 -7.86 0.85 -6.76
C LEU A 37 -8.32 1.46 -8.08
N ASP A 38 -8.28 0.72 -9.18
CA ASP A 38 -8.73 1.22 -10.51
C ASP A 38 -10.21 1.62 -10.46
N GLY A 39 -11.05 0.77 -9.88
CA GLY A 39 -12.48 1.07 -9.71
C GLY A 39 -12.74 2.23 -8.74
N TYR A 40 -11.92 2.41 -7.72
CA TYR A 40 -12.01 3.56 -6.83
C TYR A 40 -11.55 4.84 -7.51
N GLN A 41 -10.48 4.79 -8.31
CA GLN A 41 -10.00 5.90 -9.13
C GLN A 41 -11.09 6.38 -10.09
N GLU A 42 -11.73 5.47 -10.83
CA GLU A 42 -12.83 5.81 -11.74
C GLU A 42 -13.99 6.50 -11.02
N LYS A 43 -14.44 5.93 -9.89
CA LYS A 43 -15.51 6.50 -9.06
C LYS A 43 -15.14 7.89 -8.54
N ALA A 44 -13.89 8.07 -8.09
CA ALA A 44 -13.39 9.34 -7.59
C ALA A 44 -13.29 10.39 -8.71
N ALA A 45 -12.78 10.00 -9.90
CA ALA A 45 -12.68 10.87 -11.06
C ALA A 45 -14.07 11.35 -11.52
N LEU A 46 -15.07 10.46 -11.56
CA LEU A 46 -16.47 10.80 -11.88
C LEU A 46 -17.08 11.80 -10.86
N LYS A 47 -16.65 11.75 -9.60
CA LYS A 47 -17.04 12.71 -8.56
C LYS A 47 -16.24 14.02 -8.60
N GLY A 48 -15.34 14.19 -9.59
CA GLY A 48 -14.55 15.40 -9.76
C GLY A 48 -13.33 15.50 -8.84
N ARG A 49 -12.89 14.39 -8.23
CA ARG A 49 -11.66 14.35 -7.44
C ARG A 49 -10.47 14.67 -8.35
N PRO A 50 -9.67 15.72 -8.05
CA PRO A 50 -8.75 16.30 -9.02
C PRO A 50 -7.59 15.38 -9.41
N ILE A 51 -7.02 14.63 -8.47
CA ILE A 51 -5.87 13.76 -8.75
C ILE A 51 -6.31 12.52 -9.51
N CYS A 52 -7.38 11.86 -9.08
CA CYS A 52 -7.93 10.70 -9.77
C CYS A 52 -8.33 11.04 -11.21
N ARG A 53 -8.97 12.20 -11.42
CA ARG A 53 -9.30 12.68 -12.76
C ARG A 53 -8.05 12.92 -13.61
N LYS A 54 -7.06 13.63 -13.06
CA LYS A 54 -5.78 13.89 -13.73
C LYS A 54 -5.09 12.61 -14.19
N ILE A 55 -4.96 11.63 -13.28
CA ILE A 55 -4.27 10.37 -13.58
C ILE A 55 -5.02 9.58 -14.66
N THR A 56 -6.35 9.58 -14.65
CA THR A 56 -7.17 8.89 -15.67
C THR A 56 -6.95 9.47 -17.09
N GLU A 57 -6.63 10.76 -17.20
CA GLU A 57 -6.40 11.45 -18.46
C GLU A 57 -4.93 11.33 -18.96
N MET A 58 -4.01 10.77 -18.15
CA MET A 58 -2.58 10.70 -18.46
C MET A 58 -2.19 9.40 -19.14
N SER A 59 -1.28 9.49 -20.14
CA SER A 59 -0.59 8.33 -20.68
C SER A 59 0.51 7.82 -19.74
N SER A 60 0.98 6.58 -19.94
CA SER A 60 2.12 6.01 -19.19
C SER A 60 3.35 6.91 -19.24
N GLU A 61 3.67 7.48 -20.42
CA GLU A 61 4.76 8.45 -20.58
C GLU A 61 4.57 9.67 -19.67
N GLN A 62 3.36 10.23 -19.65
CA GLN A 62 3.04 11.38 -18.82
C GLN A 62 3.04 11.06 -17.31
N ILE A 63 2.76 9.82 -16.92
CA ILE A 63 2.82 9.38 -15.54
C ILE A 63 4.27 9.19 -15.08
N TRP A 64 5.06 8.40 -15.82
CA TRP A 64 6.33 7.88 -15.33
C TRP A 64 7.55 8.73 -15.68
N MET A 65 7.44 9.68 -16.61
CA MET A 65 8.54 10.58 -16.94
C MET A 65 8.59 11.85 -16.09
N ARG A 66 7.67 12.01 -15.14
CA ARG A 66 7.65 13.15 -14.21
C ARG A 66 8.70 13.00 -13.10
N ASP A 67 8.97 14.10 -12.44
CA ASP A 67 9.83 14.12 -11.25
C ASP A 67 9.30 13.18 -10.16
N PRO A 68 10.13 12.33 -9.54
CA PRO A 68 9.71 11.39 -8.50
C PRO A 68 9.09 12.04 -7.25
N VAL A 69 9.53 13.25 -6.89
CA VAL A 69 8.98 13.98 -5.73
C VAL A 69 7.53 14.35 -6.01
N LEU A 70 7.27 14.93 -7.19
CA LEU A 70 5.91 15.28 -7.61
C LEU A 70 5.02 14.04 -7.69
N GLN A 71 5.53 12.93 -8.25
CA GLN A 71 4.78 11.67 -8.29
C GLN A 71 4.43 11.16 -6.88
N CYS A 72 5.37 11.26 -5.94
CA CYS A 72 5.15 10.83 -4.56
C CYS A 72 4.10 11.70 -3.84
N GLU A 73 4.17 13.02 -3.99
CA GLU A 73 3.17 13.94 -3.44
C GLU A 73 1.77 13.64 -3.95
N GLU A 74 1.65 13.44 -5.27
CA GLU A 74 0.37 13.10 -5.90
C GLU A 74 -0.13 11.70 -5.53
N GLU A 75 0.74 10.76 -5.24
CA GLU A 75 0.35 9.42 -4.76
C GLU A 75 -0.31 9.48 -3.38
N PHE A 76 0.20 10.31 -2.46
CA PHE A 76 -0.48 10.56 -1.18
C PHE A 76 -1.85 11.20 -1.36
N LEU A 77 -1.98 12.15 -2.27
CA LEU A 77 -3.26 12.78 -2.60
C LEU A 77 -4.22 11.79 -3.27
N PHE A 78 -3.72 10.94 -4.16
CA PHE A 78 -4.50 9.86 -4.77
C PHE A 78 -5.09 8.94 -3.71
N TYR A 79 -4.27 8.46 -2.77
CA TYR A 79 -4.77 7.62 -1.69
C TYR A 79 -5.77 8.35 -0.79
N GLN A 80 -5.60 9.63 -0.56
CA GLN A 80 -6.59 10.44 0.17
C GLN A 80 -7.95 10.48 -0.57
N GLU A 81 -7.94 10.58 -1.91
CA GLU A 81 -9.16 10.63 -2.72
C GLU A 81 -9.90 9.28 -2.81
N VAL A 82 -9.17 8.15 -2.74
CA VAL A 82 -9.76 6.82 -2.85
C VAL A 82 -10.04 6.13 -1.52
N PHE A 83 -9.49 6.64 -0.41
CA PHE A 83 -9.54 5.99 0.90
C PHE A 83 -10.96 5.74 1.42
N GLU A 84 -11.89 6.69 1.19
CA GLU A 84 -13.27 6.56 1.61
C GLU A 84 -13.98 5.33 1.01
N TYR A 85 -13.65 4.96 -0.24
CA TYR A 85 -14.23 3.80 -0.91
C TYR A 85 -13.72 2.49 -0.30
N ALA A 86 -12.42 2.42 -0.02
CA ALA A 86 -11.84 1.26 0.64
C ALA A 86 -12.47 1.01 2.01
N LEU A 87 -12.66 2.06 2.81
CA LEU A 87 -13.33 1.94 4.12
C LEU A 87 -14.80 1.57 3.98
N ALA A 88 -15.49 2.06 2.95
CA ALA A 88 -16.90 1.73 2.71
C ALA A 88 -17.07 0.25 2.36
N ASP A 89 -16.23 -0.28 1.49
CA ASP A 89 -16.27 -1.69 1.10
C ASP A 89 -15.97 -2.61 2.29
N LEU A 90 -14.93 -2.30 3.07
CA LEU A 90 -14.58 -3.07 4.28
C LEU A 90 -15.71 -3.15 5.31
N LYS A 91 -16.53 -2.09 5.43
CA LYS A 91 -17.68 -2.08 6.34
C LYS A 91 -18.82 -3.00 5.89
N GLN A 92 -18.92 -3.30 4.59
CA GLN A 92 -19.99 -4.11 4.00
C GLN A 92 -19.66 -5.61 3.97
N LEU A 93 -18.37 -5.97 4.20
CA LEU A 93 -17.97 -7.37 4.15
C LEU A 93 -18.56 -8.19 5.29
N PRO A 94 -19.23 -9.31 5.01
CA PRO A 94 -19.77 -10.19 6.04
C PRO A 94 -18.66 -11.08 6.61
N CYS A 95 -18.13 -10.73 7.79
CA CYS A 95 -17.03 -11.46 8.40
C CYS A 95 -17.35 -11.85 9.84
N LYS A 96 -17.33 -13.16 10.15
CA LYS A 96 -17.48 -13.64 11.52
C LYS A 96 -16.22 -13.45 12.37
N ASN A 97 -15.05 -13.77 11.80
CA ASN A 97 -13.78 -13.83 12.55
C ASN A 97 -12.94 -12.56 12.42
N GLY A 98 -13.29 -11.68 11.49
CA GLY A 98 -12.59 -10.43 11.21
C GLY A 98 -11.98 -10.38 9.80
N ILE A 99 -11.37 -9.25 9.50
CA ILE A 99 -10.77 -8.96 8.19
C ILE A 99 -9.30 -8.63 8.41
N ILE A 100 -8.44 -9.19 7.57
CA ILE A 100 -7.09 -8.68 7.37
C ILE A 100 -7.02 -8.04 5.99
N THR A 101 -6.54 -6.82 5.93
CA THR A 101 -6.43 -6.07 4.68
C THR A 101 -5.06 -5.45 4.53
N GLU A 102 -4.59 -5.31 3.28
CA GLU A 102 -3.27 -4.72 3.00
C GLU A 102 -3.30 -3.88 1.73
N GLY A 103 -2.37 -2.94 1.66
CA GLY A 103 -2.09 -2.12 0.49
C GLY A 103 -1.49 -0.76 0.82
N ALA A 104 -0.95 -0.10 -0.20
CA ALA A 104 -0.30 1.19 -0.07
C ALA A 104 -1.30 2.32 0.28
N ALA A 105 -2.57 2.14 -0.05
CA ALA A 105 -3.64 3.10 0.27
C ALA A 105 -3.86 3.31 1.78
N TYR A 106 -3.40 2.38 2.62
CA TYR A 106 -3.46 2.53 4.07
C TYR A 106 -2.30 3.37 4.59
N VAL A 107 -2.33 4.65 4.26
CA VAL A 107 -1.33 5.65 4.68
C VAL A 107 -1.51 5.99 6.16
N PRO A 108 -0.44 6.06 6.97
CA PRO A 108 -0.56 6.28 8.43
C PRO A 108 -1.36 7.52 8.81
N GLN A 109 -1.20 8.63 8.07
CA GLN A 109 -1.98 9.85 8.30
C GLN A 109 -3.49 9.60 8.12
N LEU A 110 -3.89 8.91 7.06
CA LEU A 110 -5.29 8.61 6.78
C LEU A 110 -5.88 7.65 7.83
N MET A 111 -5.08 6.67 8.27
CA MET A 111 -5.47 5.75 9.33
C MET A 111 -5.70 6.49 10.66
N LYS A 112 -4.83 7.46 10.98
CA LYS A 112 -5.00 8.30 12.17
C LYS A 112 -6.24 9.17 12.10
N GLN A 113 -6.50 9.79 10.95
CA GLN A 113 -7.71 10.58 10.71
C GLN A 113 -8.99 9.75 10.80
N ALA A 114 -8.95 8.50 10.35
CA ALA A 114 -10.06 7.55 10.46
C ALA A 114 -10.24 6.95 11.88
N GLY A 115 -9.40 7.33 12.85
CA GLY A 115 -9.48 6.84 14.22
C GLY A 115 -9.08 5.37 14.39
N ILE A 116 -8.31 4.82 13.45
CA ILE A 116 -7.84 3.44 13.56
C ILE A 116 -6.76 3.36 14.64
N PRO A 117 -6.94 2.51 15.67
CA PRO A 117 -5.97 2.41 16.77
C PRO A 117 -4.69 1.70 16.31
N ASP A 118 -3.59 1.94 17.03
CA ASP A 118 -2.28 1.33 16.79
C ASP A 118 -2.32 -0.21 16.79
N SER A 119 -3.10 -0.80 17.69
CA SER A 119 -3.30 -2.26 17.76
C SER A 119 -4.01 -2.87 16.54
N ARG A 120 -4.47 -2.07 15.59
CA ARG A 120 -5.19 -2.49 14.38
C ARG A 120 -4.49 -2.10 13.09
N TYR A 121 -3.43 -1.34 13.17
CA TYR A 121 -2.67 -0.89 12.01
C TYR A 121 -1.18 -1.05 12.22
N MET A 122 -0.51 -1.50 11.20
CA MET A 122 0.95 -1.44 11.07
C MET A 122 1.37 -1.15 9.64
N ALA A 123 2.62 -0.75 9.44
CA ALA A 123 3.19 -0.62 8.11
C ALA A 123 4.42 -1.51 7.92
N ILE A 124 4.57 -2.05 6.71
CA ILE A 124 5.77 -2.77 6.29
C ILE A 124 6.34 -2.03 5.07
N THR A 125 7.59 -1.60 5.17
CA THR A 125 8.28 -0.90 4.08
C THR A 125 9.61 -1.58 3.77
N PRO A 126 10.04 -1.62 2.50
CA PRO A 126 11.35 -2.18 2.16
C PRO A 126 12.47 -1.14 2.34
N THR A 127 13.72 -1.59 2.36
CA THR A 127 14.85 -0.73 2.04
C THR A 127 14.88 -0.42 0.54
N GLU A 128 15.60 0.62 0.16
CA GLU A 128 15.71 1.06 -1.24
C GLU A 128 16.29 -0.04 -2.14
N GLU A 129 17.42 -0.64 -1.72
CA GLU A 129 18.09 -1.70 -2.48
C GLU A 129 17.20 -2.93 -2.63
N PHE A 130 16.53 -3.33 -1.54
CA PHE A 130 15.62 -4.46 -1.56
C PHE A 130 14.44 -4.21 -2.50
N GLN A 131 13.84 -3.03 -2.45
CA GLN A 131 12.71 -2.64 -3.28
C GLN A 131 13.06 -2.67 -4.77
N ILE A 132 14.12 -1.96 -5.17
CA ILE A 132 14.53 -1.84 -6.57
C ILE A 132 14.86 -3.20 -7.16
N SER A 133 15.66 -4.01 -6.42
CA SER A 133 16.08 -5.34 -6.89
C SER A 133 14.90 -6.30 -7.08
N HIS A 134 13.87 -6.22 -6.24
CA HIS A 134 12.68 -7.07 -6.33
C HIS A 134 11.68 -6.57 -7.37
N PHE A 135 11.52 -5.24 -7.48
CA PHE A 135 10.62 -4.67 -8.47
C PHE A 135 11.06 -4.98 -9.89
N ARG A 136 12.35 -4.88 -10.18
CA ARG A 136 12.92 -5.16 -11.52
C ARG A 136 12.62 -6.59 -12.00
N LYS A 137 12.38 -7.53 -11.08
CA LYS A 137 12.03 -8.93 -11.39
C LYS A 137 10.52 -9.16 -11.63
N ARG A 138 9.67 -8.15 -11.40
CA ARG A 138 8.22 -8.28 -11.54
C ARG A 138 7.82 -8.34 -13.01
N LYS A 139 7.07 -9.38 -13.38
CA LYS A 139 6.64 -9.63 -14.76
C LYS A 139 5.75 -8.52 -15.35
N PHE A 140 5.04 -7.78 -14.52
CA PHE A 140 4.14 -6.72 -14.97
C PHE A 140 4.87 -5.39 -15.29
N VAL A 141 6.07 -5.15 -14.77
CA VAL A 141 6.81 -3.89 -14.95
C VAL A 141 6.97 -3.51 -16.43
N PRO A 142 7.39 -4.41 -17.35
CA PRO A 142 7.48 -4.08 -18.77
C PRO A 142 6.15 -3.60 -19.38
N TYR A 143 5.02 -4.16 -18.94
CA TYR A 143 3.69 -3.79 -19.45
C TYR A 143 3.27 -2.39 -18.96
N VAL A 144 3.54 -2.06 -17.69
CA VAL A 144 3.26 -0.73 -17.13
C VAL A 144 4.04 0.36 -17.87
N LEU A 145 5.27 0.05 -18.30
CA LEU A 145 6.17 0.99 -18.97
C LEU A 145 6.11 0.88 -20.50
N GLU A 146 5.20 0.10 -21.08
CA GLU A 146 5.15 -0.14 -22.51
C GLU A 146 4.98 1.16 -23.33
N GLY A 147 4.17 2.10 -22.83
CA GLY A 147 3.94 3.39 -23.47
C GLY A 147 5.04 4.44 -23.26
N CYS A 148 6.12 4.11 -22.54
CA CYS A 148 7.22 5.03 -22.29
C CYS A 148 8.32 4.90 -23.36
N ARG A 149 8.84 6.03 -23.87
CA ARG A 149 9.95 6.06 -24.84
C ARG A 149 11.26 5.63 -24.19
N ASP A 150 11.54 6.13 -23.00
CA ASP A 150 12.68 5.74 -22.18
C ASP A 150 12.19 4.94 -20.96
N LYS A 151 12.13 3.62 -21.14
CA LYS A 151 11.62 2.71 -20.11
C LYS A 151 12.54 2.62 -18.89
N GLU A 152 13.85 2.77 -19.08
CA GLU A 152 14.79 2.73 -17.96
C GLU A 152 14.64 4.00 -17.09
N LYS A 153 14.57 5.16 -17.72
CA LYS A 153 14.32 6.42 -17.01
C LYS A 153 12.96 6.43 -16.30
N ALA A 154 11.92 5.92 -16.96
CA ALA A 154 10.60 5.77 -16.37
C ALA A 154 10.61 4.82 -15.15
N PHE A 155 11.36 3.72 -15.23
CA PHE A 155 11.56 2.80 -14.10
C PHE A 155 12.32 3.46 -12.95
N GLU A 156 13.40 4.20 -13.24
CA GLU A 156 14.14 4.96 -12.23
C GLU A 156 13.25 5.96 -11.50
N ASN A 157 12.44 6.72 -12.24
CA ASN A 157 11.50 7.69 -11.66
C ASN A 157 10.44 6.99 -10.81
N TRP A 158 9.88 5.87 -11.28
CA TRP A 158 8.96 5.06 -10.50
C TRP A 158 9.58 4.57 -9.18
N MET A 159 10.78 4.01 -9.24
CA MET A 159 11.48 3.55 -8.04
C MET A 159 11.83 4.71 -7.11
N GLY A 160 12.25 5.85 -7.65
CA GLY A 160 12.48 7.08 -6.87
C GLY A 160 11.23 7.51 -6.10
N ARG A 161 10.05 7.51 -6.76
CA ARG A 161 8.75 7.75 -6.12
C ARG A 161 8.49 6.78 -4.97
N ASP A 162 8.61 5.48 -5.22
CA ASP A 162 8.30 4.44 -4.24
C ASP A 162 9.23 4.48 -3.02
N VAL A 163 10.50 4.82 -3.24
CA VAL A 163 11.49 5.03 -2.16
C VAL A 163 11.12 6.24 -1.30
N LEU A 164 10.72 7.35 -1.92
CA LEU A 164 10.24 8.53 -1.20
C LEU A 164 8.96 8.22 -0.42
N PHE A 165 8.03 7.50 -1.03
CA PHE A 165 6.81 7.05 -0.38
C PHE A 165 7.11 6.18 0.86
N ALA A 166 8.01 5.21 0.75
CA ALA A 166 8.41 4.37 1.88
C ALA A 166 9.05 5.20 3.01
N LYS A 167 9.90 6.19 2.67
CA LYS A 167 10.51 7.10 3.65
C LYS A 167 9.46 7.93 4.39
N GLU A 168 8.49 8.48 3.68
CA GLU A 168 7.42 9.27 4.28
C GLU A 168 6.48 8.42 5.14
N VAL A 169 6.10 7.21 4.68
CA VAL A 169 5.30 6.27 5.49
C VAL A 169 6.00 5.96 6.83
N ARG A 170 7.30 5.69 6.82
CA ARG A 170 8.08 5.47 8.06
C ARG A 170 8.08 6.69 8.98
N LYS A 171 8.23 7.89 8.41
CA LYS A 171 8.17 9.14 9.16
C LYS A 171 6.80 9.33 9.81
N GLN A 172 5.72 9.10 9.08
CA GLN A 172 4.35 9.19 9.58
C GLN A 172 4.07 8.12 10.66
N CYS A 173 4.55 6.89 10.49
CA CYS A 173 4.43 5.86 11.53
C CYS A 173 5.06 6.34 12.86
N ARG A 174 6.26 6.91 12.82
CA ARG A 174 6.89 7.48 14.03
C ARG A 174 6.07 8.64 14.61
N GLN A 175 5.58 9.55 13.76
CA GLN A 175 4.78 10.70 14.19
C GLN A 175 3.48 10.30 14.88
N TYR A 176 2.80 9.29 14.34
CA TYR A 176 1.49 8.84 14.85
C TYR A 176 1.58 7.65 15.81
N GLN A 177 2.79 7.21 16.14
CA GLN A 177 3.07 6.09 17.04
C GLN A 177 2.51 4.75 16.55
N TYR A 178 2.49 4.55 15.24
CA TYR A 178 2.14 3.28 14.64
C TYR A 178 3.35 2.36 14.53
N TYR A 179 3.14 1.07 14.77
CA TYR A 179 4.17 0.06 14.59
C TYR A 179 4.57 -0.06 13.11
N SER A 180 5.87 -0.18 12.86
CA SER A 180 6.36 -0.39 11.50
C SER A 180 7.57 -1.30 11.46
N ILE A 181 7.66 -2.10 10.39
CA ILE A 181 8.79 -2.99 10.09
C ILE A 181 9.47 -2.49 8.82
N ILE A 182 10.80 -2.47 8.83
CA ILE A 182 11.62 -2.26 7.64
C ILE A 182 12.11 -3.64 7.19
N ASN A 183 11.72 -4.04 5.98
CA ASN A 183 12.19 -5.29 5.38
C ASN A 183 13.35 -4.99 4.43
N ASP A 184 14.53 -5.41 4.82
CA ASP A 184 15.78 -5.31 4.05
C ASP A 184 16.18 -6.64 3.38
N GLY A 185 15.31 -7.66 3.53
CA GLY A 185 15.55 -9.02 3.05
C GLY A 185 16.24 -9.93 4.06
N SER A 186 16.71 -9.43 5.20
CA SER A 186 17.27 -10.24 6.28
C SER A 186 16.19 -10.98 7.08
N LEU A 187 14.96 -10.41 7.11
CA LEU A 187 13.82 -11.05 7.76
C LEU A 187 13.19 -12.10 6.84
N GLY A 188 13.19 -13.35 7.30
CA GLY A 188 12.41 -14.40 6.66
C GLY A 188 10.91 -14.13 6.77
N ILE A 189 10.13 -14.74 5.87
CA ILE A 189 8.66 -14.55 5.87
C ILE A 189 8.02 -15.00 7.18
N ASP A 190 8.50 -16.09 7.79
CA ASP A 190 7.96 -16.59 9.06
C ASP A 190 8.15 -15.59 10.20
N GLU A 191 9.29 -14.93 10.25
CA GLU A 191 9.58 -13.88 11.24
C GLU A 191 8.69 -12.66 11.02
N LEU A 192 8.48 -12.25 9.77
CA LEU A 192 7.59 -11.14 9.43
C LEU A 192 6.14 -11.44 9.83
N VAL A 193 5.67 -12.65 9.54
CA VAL A 193 4.34 -13.15 9.95
C VAL A 193 4.22 -13.19 11.47
N SER A 194 5.23 -13.71 12.17
CA SER A 194 5.24 -13.81 13.64
C SER A 194 5.16 -12.43 14.29
N ARG A 195 5.98 -11.47 13.87
CA ARG A 195 5.94 -10.09 14.41
C ARG A 195 4.61 -9.41 14.16
N THR A 196 4.02 -9.64 12.97
CA THR A 196 2.71 -9.09 12.63
C THR A 196 1.61 -9.70 13.48
N ALA A 197 1.64 -11.02 13.69
CA ALA A 197 0.70 -11.74 14.55
C ALA A 197 0.74 -11.21 16.01
N VAL A 198 1.94 -11.08 16.55
CA VAL A 198 2.15 -10.54 17.92
C VAL A 198 1.59 -9.12 18.02
N HIS A 199 1.87 -8.26 17.04
CA HIS A 199 1.37 -6.88 17.04
C HIS A 199 -0.16 -6.81 17.03
N PHE A 200 -0.82 -7.65 16.24
CA PHE A 200 -2.28 -7.70 16.17
C PHE A 200 -2.94 -8.46 17.33
N GLY A 201 -2.15 -9.03 18.24
CA GLY A 201 -2.64 -9.82 19.38
C GLY A 201 -3.25 -11.15 18.96
N PHE A 202 -2.78 -11.73 17.86
CA PHE A 202 -3.12 -13.09 17.48
C PHE A 202 -2.32 -14.04 18.36
N CYS A 203 -2.99 -14.72 19.26
CA CYS A 203 -2.40 -15.76 20.12
C CYS A 203 -2.55 -17.11 19.41
N ASP A 204 -1.54 -17.96 19.54
CA ASP A 204 -1.63 -19.38 19.16
C ASP A 204 -2.47 -20.15 20.18
#